data_caa45cd1f21ba0f95af11773ee038328
#
_entry.id   caa45cd1f21ba0f95af11773ee038328
#
_cell.length_a   1.000
_cell.length_b   1.000
_cell.length_c   1.000
_cell.angle_alpha   90.00
_cell.angle_beta   90.00
_cell.angle_gamma   90.00
#
_symmetry.space_group_name_H-M   'P 1'
#
loop_
_entity.id
_entity.type
_entity.pdbx_description
1 polymer ?
#
loop_
_entity_poly.entity_id
_entity_poly.type
_entity_poly.pdbx_seq_one_letter_code
_entity_poly.pdbx_strand_id
1 'polypeptide(L)'
;MTESRPPFPPFDLSAALKKVQAAEDAWNTRDPEKVSLAYTPDSVWRNRDAHVVGRAAIVEFLTAKWEREQDYALRKGLWGFRENRIAVRFQYESRDADGQWWRSYGNELWEFAENGLMSRREASINDRRIDEAERRVFGPRPEAEHGVDFPLW
;
A
#
# COMPACT_ATOMS: atom_id res chain seq x y z
N MET A 1 0.95 -1.00 27.50
CA MET A 1 -0.16 -1.17 26.57
C MET A 1 0.29 -2.01 25.37
N THR A 2 -0.56 -2.92 24.96
CA THR A 2 -0.28 -3.74 23.78
C THR A 2 -0.83 -3.04 22.55
N GLU A 3 -0.02 -2.93 21.51
CA GLU A 3 -0.49 -2.38 20.26
C GLU A 3 -1.51 -3.31 19.63
N SER A 4 -2.56 -2.73 19.07
CA SER A 4 -3.56 -3.47 18.32
C SER A 4 -4.15 -2.60 17.22
N ARG A 5 -4.54 -3.24 16.14
CA ARG A 5 -5.14 -2.55 15.01
C ARG A 5 -6.26 -3.40 14.40
N PRO A 6 -7.49 -3.20 14.89
CA PRO A 6 -8.62 -3.94 14.32
C PRO A 6 -8.87 -3.53 12.86
N PRO A 7 -9.55 -4.37 12.07
CA PRO A 7 -10.07 -5.69 12.42
C PRO A 7 -8.98 -6.74 12.59
N PHE A 8 -9.26 -7.78 13.37
CA PHE A 8 -8.33 -8.86 13.69
C PHE A 8 -8.57 -10.08 12.79
N PRO A 9 -7.50 -10.86 12.51
CA PRO A 9 -7.70 -12.15 11.86
C PRO A 9 -8.41 -13.15 12.78
N PRO A 10 -9.11 -14.18 12.25
CA PRO A 10 -9.30 -14.45 10.82
C PRO A 10 -10.25 -13.42 10.19
N PHE A 11 -9.94 -13.03 8.96
CA PHE A 11 -10.72 -12.00 8.27
C PHE A 11 -11.94 -12.58 7.59
N ASP A 12 -13.04 -11.84 7.62
CA ASP A 12 -14.17 -12.00 6.71
C ASP A 12 -14.06 -10.94 5.59
N LEU A 13 -15.00 -10.93 4.66
CA LEU A 13 -14.98 -9.98 3.56
C LEU A 13 -14.96 -8.53 4.04
N SER A 14 -15.83 -8.18 4.99
CA SER A 14 -15.91 -6.82 5.53
C SER A 14 -14.58 -6.39 6.15
N ALA A 15 -13.97 -7.27 6.95
CA ALA A 15 -12.69 -7.01 7.59
C ALA A 15 -11.56 -6.85 6.58
N ALA A 16 -11.51 -7.72 5.57
CA ALA A 16 -10.50 -7.64 4.51
C ALA A 16 -10.62 -6.33 3.72
N LEU A 17 -11.84 -5.93 3.36
CA LEU A 17 -12.08 -4.65 2.68
C LEU A 17 -11.63 -3.46 3.51
N LYS A 18 -11.87 -3.48 4.82
CA LYS A 18 -11.43 -2.41 5.73
C LYS A 18 -9.90 -2.33 5.79
N LYS A 19 -9.21 -3.48 5.83
CA LYS A 19 -7.74 -3.51 5.83
C LYS A 19 -7.16 -2.93 4.54
N VAL A 20 -7.74 -3.27 3.40
CA VAL A 20 -7.29 -2.76 2.10
C VAL A 20 -7.48 -1.25 2.02
N GLN A 21 -8.66 -0.75 2.41
CA GLN A 21 -8.93 0.69 2.37
C GLN A 21 -8.06 1.46 3.36
N ALA A 22 -7.85 0.93 4.56
CA ALA A 22 -6.97 1.55 5.55
C ALA A 22 -5.53 1.67 5.04
N ALA A 23 -5.03 0.67 4.33
CA ALA A 23 -3.70 0.72 3.73
C ALA A 23 -3.62 1.77 2.61
N GLU A 24 -4.61 1.81 1.72
CA GLU A 24 -4.67 2.85 0.69
C GLU A 24 -4.66 4.24 1.31
N ASP A 25 -5.49 4.48 2.32
CA ASP A 25 -5.60 5.77 2.99
C ASP A 25 -4.29 6.16 3.66
N ALA A 26 -3.66 5.23 4.37
CA ALA A 26 -2.39 5.49 5.08
C ALA A 26 -1.26 5.84 4.09
N TRP A 27 -1.10 5.08 3.02
CA TRP A 27 -0.06 5.33 2.03
C TRP A 27 -0.29 6.63 1.26
N ASN A 28 -1.53 7.02 1.03
CA ASN A 28 -1.87 8.30 0.39
C ASN A 28 -1.53 9.52 1.28
N THR A 29 -1.29 9.34 2.57
CA THR A 29 -0.78 10.42 3.42
C THR A 29 0.66 10.78 3.09
N ARG A 30 1.41 9.87 2.50
CA ARG A 30 2.86 10.01 2.22
C ARG A 30 3.65 10.34 3.48
N ASP A 31 3.21 9.80 4.61
CA ASP A 31 3.83 9.99 5.91
C ASP A 31 4.46 8.67 6.35
N PRO A 32 5.80 8.52 6.24
CA PRO A 32 6.48 7.27 6.56
C PRO A 32 6.27 6.79 7.99
N GLU A 33 6.28 7.70 8.96
CA GLU A 33 6.07 7.36 10.37
C GLU A 33 4.67 6.79 10.59
N LYS A 34 3.67 7.47 10.05
CA LYS A 34 2.28 7.04 10.16
C LYS A 34 2.06 5.67 9.52
N VAL A 35 2.59 5.46 8.33
CA VAL A 35 2.48 4.17 7.62
C VAL A 35 3.14 3.05 8.43
N SER A 36 4.32 3.31 8.99
CA SER A 36 5.08 2.29 9.74
C SER A 36 4.31 1.68 10.91
N LEU A 37 3.40 2.43 11.49
CA LEU A 37 2.61 1.99 12.66
C LEU A 37 1.60 0.89 12.33
N ALA A 38 1.30 0.66 11.05
CA ALA A 38 0.41 -0.42 10.62
C ALA A 38 1.11 -1.79 10.60
N TYR A 39 2.42 -1.80 10.80
CA TYR A 39 3.27 -3.00 10.71
C TYR A 39 3.79 -3.39 12.08
N THR A 40 4.06 -4.70 12.25
CA THR A 40 4.68 -5.15 13.51
C THR A 40 6.09 -4.55 13.64
N PRO A 41 6.60 -4.39 14.87
CA PRO A 41 7.97 -3.85 15.05
C PRO A 41 9.06 -4.62 14.30
N ASP A 42 8.84 -5.91 14.07
CA ASP A 42 9.76 -6.81 13.36
C ASP A 42 9.27 -7.19 11.95
N SER A 43 8.32 -6.45 11.41
CA SER A 43 7.73 -6.75 10.10
C SER A 43 8.78 -6.87 9.01
N VAL A 44 8.55 -7.81 8.10
CA VAL A 44 9.47 -8.05 6.97
C VAL A 44 8.77 -7.76 5.64
N TRP A 45 9.49 -7.07 4.77
CA TRP A 45 9.02 -6.72 3.43
C TRP A 45 9.98 -7.22 2.36
N ARG A 46 9.42 -7.67 1.27
CA ARG A 46 10.08 -7.61 -0.03
C ARG A 46 9.30 -6.62 -0.88
N ASN A 47 9.94 -5.55 -1.30
CA ASN A 47 9.34 -4.58 -2.22
C ASN A 47 10.20 -4.54 -3.48
N ARG A 48 9.69 -5.03 -4.60
CA ARG A 48 10.49 -5.30 -5.80
C ARG A 48 11.60 -6.30 -5.42
N ASP A 49 12.87 -5.92 -5.51
CA ASP A 49 14.01 -6.73 -5.07
C ASP A 49 14.63 -6.25 -3.74
N ALA A 50 14.02 -5.24 -3.12
CA ALA A 50 14.51 -4.72 -1.85
C ALA A 50 13.92 -5.49 -0.66
N HIS A 51 14.76 -5.79 0.32
CA HIS A 51 14.37 -6.38 1.60
C HIS A 51 14.36 -5.30 2.67
N VAL A 52 13.27 -5.20 3.41
CA VAL A 52 13.10 -4.18 4.45
C VAL A 52 12.63 -4.89 5.72
N VAL A 53 13.35 -4.70 6.83
CA VAL A 53 13.05 -5.37 8.09
C VAL A 53 12.93 -4.37 9.22
N GLY A 54 11.77 -4.34 9.87
CA GLY A 54 11.50 -3.50 11.02
C GLY A 54 11.02 -2.09 10.66
N ARG A 55 10.41 -1.43 11.63
CA ARG A 55 9.79 -0.10 11.42
C ARG A 55 10.77 0.98 11.03
N ALA A 56 11.96 1.01 11.62
CA ALA A 56 12.97 2.02 11.28
C ALA A 56 13.37 1.92 9.81
N ALA A 57 13.57 0.70 9.31
CA ALA A 57 13.89 0.46 7.90
C ALA A 57 12.72 0.79 6.99
N ILE A 58 11.48 0.55 7.43
CA ILE A 58 10.27 0.94 6.70
C ILE A 58 10.21 2.46 6.54
N VAL A 59 10.44 3.20 7.61
CA VAL A 59 10.45 4.68 7.56
C VAL A 59 11.51 5.19 6.61
N GLU A 60 12.73 4.64 6.68
CA GLU A 60 13.83 5.02 5.79
C GLU A 60 13.48 4.73 4.32
N PHE A 61 12.94 3.54 4.05
CA PHE A 61 12.53 3.14 2.70
C PHE A 61 11.45 4.07 2.14
N LEU A 62 10.41 4.37 2.92
CA LEU A 62 9.30 5.22 2.49
C LEU A 62 9.71 6.69 2.35
N THR A 63 10.61 7.17 3.19
CA THR A 63 11.15 8.52 3.07
C THR A 63 11.84 8.71 1.71
N ALA A 64 12.72 7.78 1.33
CA ALA A 64 13.37 7.80 0.03
C ALA A 64 12.37 7.66 -1.13
N LYS A 65 11.37 6.79 -0.96
CA LYS A 65 10.33 6.58 -1.97
C LYS A 65 9.59 7.87 -2.29
N TRP A 66 9.09 8.59 -1.29
CA TRP A 66 8.28 9.78 -1.52
C TRP A 66 9.09 11.05 -1.76
N GLU A 67 10.38 11.04 -1.54
CA GLU A 67 11.29 12.04 -2.09
C GLU A 67 11.42 11.88 -3.61
N ARG A 68 11.47 10.62 -4.07
CA ARG A 68 11.66 10.27 -5.47
C ARG A 68 10.36 10.28 -6.27
N GLU A 69 9.28 9.77 -5.68
CA GLU A 69 7.97 9.64 -6.31
C GLU A 69 7.07 10.79 -5.86
N GLN A 70 7.11 11.88 -6.61
CA GLN A 70 6.38 13.10 -6.28
C GLN A 70 4.94 13.03 -6.76
N ASP A 71 4.05 13.77 -6.11
CA ASP A 71 2.61 13.80 -6.42
C ASP A 71 1.98 12.40 -6.43
N TYR A 72 2.50 11.52 -5.61
CA TYR A 72 2.07 10.13 -5.47
C TYR A 72 0.61 10.03 -5.06
N ALA A 73 -0.14 9.18 -5.76
CA ALA A 73 -1.52 8.86 -5.42
C ALA A 73 -1.80 7.39 -5.78
N LEU A 74 -2.52 6.69 -4.90
CA LEU A 74 -2.63 5.23 -4.89
C LEU A 74 -4.09 4.79 -4.86
N ARG A 75 -4.35 3.67 -5.54
CA ARG A 75 -5.59 2.89 -5.42
C ARG A 75 -5.24 1.43 -5.15
N LYS A 76 -5.90 0.83 -4.16
CA LYS A 76 -5.79 -0.59 -3.86
C LYS A 76 -7.13 -1.28 -4.00
N GLY A 77 -7.11 -2.54 -4.44
CA GLY A 77 -8.29 -3.37 -4.53
C GLY A 77 -8.05 -4.73 -3.89
N LEU A 78 -9.03 -5.23 -3.13
CA LEU A 78 -8.97 -6.57 -2.57
C LEU A 78 -9.08 -7.59 -3.71
N TRP A 79 -8.13 -8.53 -3.78
CA TRP A 79 -8.20 -9.64 -4.72
C TRP A 79 -8.77 -10.90 -4.07
N GLY A 80 -8.29 -11.21 -2.88
CA GLY A 80 -8.76 -12.36 -2.12
C GLY A 80 -8.20 -12.35 -0.71
N PHE A 81 -8.74 -13.22 0.14
CA PHE A 81 -8.28 -13.33 1.52
C PHE A 81 -8.52 -14.74 2.04
N ARG A 82 -7.74 -15.11 3.04
CA ARG A 82 -7.91 -16.37 3.77
C ARG A 82 -7.24 -16.26 5.14
N GLU A 83 -7.98 -16.50 6.20
CA GLU A 83 -7.46 -16.46 7.58
C GLU A 83 -6.80 -15.11 7.88
N ASN A 84 -5.47 -15.09 8.08
CA ASN A 84 -4.70 -13.87 8.35
C ASN A 84 -3.99 -13.30 7.13
N ARG A 85 -4.38 -13.72 5.92
CA ARG A 85 -3.73 -13.35 4.65
C ARG A 85 -4.68 -12.60 3.74
N ILE A 86 -4.14 -11.57 3.08
CA ILE A 86 -4.90 -10.76 2.11
C ILE A 86 -4.03 -10.59 0.87
N ALA A 87 -4.62 -10.83 -0.30
CA ALA A 87 -4.01 -10.53 -1.59
C ALA A 87 -4.64 -9.27 -2.17
N VAL A 88 -3.81 -8.39 -2.72
CA VAL A 88 -4.20 -7.05 -3.16
C VAL A 88 -3.62 -6.75 -4.53
N ARG A 89 -4.40 -6.12 -5.39
CA ARG A 89 -3.86 -5.44 -6.56
C ARG A 89 -3.86 -3.95 -6.31
N PHE A 90 -2.88 -3.25 -6.89
CA PHE A 90 -2.84 -1.79 -6.75
C PHE A 90 -2.25 -1.13 -7.97
N GLN A 91 -2.55 0.15 -8.10
CA GLN A 91 -1.92 1.03 -9.07
C GLN A 91 -1.66 2.36 -8.39
N TYR A 92 -0.52 2.98 -8.70
CA TYR A 92 -0.26 4.33 -8.26
C TYR A 92 0.39 5.13 -9.38
N GLU A 93 0.26 6.44 -9.28
CA GLU A 93 0.89 7.36 -10.22
C GLU A 93 1.80 8.30 -9.47
N SER A 94 2.90 8.67 -10.08
CA SER A 94 3.88 9.59 -9.51
C SER A 94 4.70 10.23 -10.60
N ARG A 95 5.36 11.34 -10.24
CA ARG A 95 6.22 12.10 -11.11
C ARG A 95 7.65 12.02 -10.58
N ASP A 96 8.61 11.75 -11.46
CA ASP A 96 10.01 11.71 -11.05
C ASP A 96 10.66 13.11 -11.06
N ALA A 97 11.95 13.18 -10.70
CA ALA A 97 12.68 14.44 -10.61
C ALA A 97 12.84 15.14 -11.96
N ASP A 98 12.73 14.41 -13.06
CA ASP A 98 12.82 14.95 -14.42
C ASP A 98 11.46 15.41 -14.95
N GLY A 99 10.41 15.29 -14.15
CA GLY A 99 9.05 15.65 -14.56
C GLY A 99 8.31 14.56 -15.34
N GLN A 100 8.90 13.38 -15.48
CA GLN A 100 8.26 12.27 -16.15
C GLN A 100 7.24 11.63 -15.26
N TRP A 101 6.01 11.44 -15.78
CA TRP A 101 4.96 10.71 -15.08
C TRP A 101 5.06 9.21 -15.32
N TRP A 102 4.70 8.46 -14.27
CA TRP A 102 4.72 7.00 -14.26
C TRP A 102 3.43 6.47 -13.68
N ARG A 103 2.96 5.36 -14.22
CA ARG A 103 1.93 4.53 -13.58
C ARG A 103 2.56 3.20 -13.20
N SER A 104 2.43 2.85 -11.94
CA SER A 104 3.00 1.61 -11.40
C SER A 104 1.88 0.62 -11.10
N TYR A 105 2.04 -0.58 -11.60
CA TYR A 105 1.09 -1.69 -11.47
C TYR A 105 1.66 -2.68 -10.49
N GLY A 106 0.91 -3.02 -9.44
CA GLY A 106 1.42 -3.91 -8.42
C GLY A 106 0.44 -4.96 -7.96
N ASN A 107 1.04 -6.04 -7.47
CA ASN A 107 0.32 -7.09 -6.75
C ASN A 107 1.05 -7.31 -5.44
N GLU A 108 0.31 -7.44 -4.34
CA GLU A 108 0.93 -7.68 -3.04
C GLU A 108 0.24 -8.79 -2.26
N LEU A 109 1.03 -9.41 -1.41
CA LEU A 109 0.60 -10.45 -0.50
C LEU A 109 0.90 -9.99 0.92
N TRP A 110 -0.13 -9.99 1.77
CA TRP A 110 -0.04 -9.55 3.16
C TRP A 110 -0.30 -10.70 4.12
N GLU A 111 0.42 -10.69 5.23
CA GLU A 111 0.14 -11.56 6.36
C GLU A 111 0.12 -10.73 7.64
N PHE A 112 -0.84 -11.01 8.52
CA PHE A 112 -1.09 -10.23 9.73
C PHE A 112 -0.84 -11.06 10.98
N ALA A 113 -0.34 -10.38 12.02
CA ALA A 113 -0.29 -10.93 13.36
C ALA A 113 -1.68 -10.89 14.01
N GLU A 114 -1.85 -11.61 15.11
CA GLU A 114 -3.14 -11.68 15.84
C GLU A 114 -3.65 -10.31 16.30
N ASN A 115 -2.74 -9.38 16.58
CA ASN A 115 -3.10 -8.01 16.99
C ASN A 115 -3.53 -7.09 15.84
N GLY A 116 -3.61 -7.62 14.61
CA GLY A 116 -4.06 -6.86 13.45
C GLY A 116 -2.98 -6.02 12.77
N LEU A 117 -1.75 -6.07 13.24
CA LEU A 117 -0.61 -5.42 12.55
C LEU A 117 -0.07 -6.35 11.48
N MET A 118 0.37 -5.77 10.35
CA MET A 118 0.92 -6.55 9.25
C MET A 118 2.35 -6.99 9.57
N SER A 119 2.59 -8.30 9.56
CA SER A 119 3.88 -8.89 9.90
C SER A 119 4.74 -9.19 8.68
N ARG A 120 4.12 -9.32 7.50
CA ARG A 120 4.82 -9.67 6.26
C ARG A 120 4.13 -9.03 5.06
N ARG A 121 4.94 -8.51 4.14
CA ARG A 121 4.45 -7.93 2.91
C ARG A 121 5.39 -8.28 1.75
N GLU A 122 4.80 -8.79 0.66
CA GLU A 122 5.52 -8.97 -0.60
C GLU A 122 4.83 -8.10 -1.66
N ALA A 123 5.60 -7.28 -2.37
CA ALA A 123 5.06 -6.44 -3.43
C ALA A 123 5.90 -6.56 -4.70
N SER A 124 5.24 -6.98 -5.78
CA SER A 124 5.82 -7.01 -7.12
C SER A 124 5.22 -5.89 -7.95
N ILE A 125 6.06 -5.07 -8.59
CA ILE A 125 5.64 -3.81 -9.20
C ILE A 125 6.30 -3.65 -10.55
N ASN A 126 5.50 -3.24 -11.56
CA ASN A 126 5.98 -2.87 -12.88
C ASN A 126 5.61 -1.42 -13.17
N ASP A 127 6.56 -0.65 -13.69
CA ASP A 127 6.36 0.76 -14.00
C ASP A 127 6.16 0.99 -15.49
N ARG A 128 5.23 1.89 -15.82
CA ARG A 128 4.97 2.33 -17.18
C ARG A 128 5.10 3.84 -17.27
N ARG A 129 5.84 4.34 -18.24
CA ARG A 129 5.87 5.76 -18.55
C ARG A 129 4.51 6.15 -19.11
N ILE A 130 3.98 7.29 -18.65
CA ILE A 130 2.74 7.86 -19.15
C ILE A 130 2.93 9.34 -19.43
N ASP A 131 2.05 9.90 -20.27
CA ASP A 131 1.94 11.34 -20.41
C ASP A 131 1.09 11.90 -19.25
N GLU A 132 1.30 13.15 -18.89
CA GLU A 132 0.51 13.80 -17.84
C GLU A 132 -0.98 13.72 -18.15
N ALA A 133 -1.37 13.85 -19.42
CA ALA A 133 -2.76 13.75 -19.85
C ALA A 133 -3.39 12.37 -19.61
N GLU A 134 -2.56 11.33 -19.44
CA GLU A 134 -3.04 9.98 -19.15
C GLU A 134 -3.31 9.73 -17.65
N ARG A 135 -2.98 10.69 -16.79
CA ARG A 135 -3.20 10.56 -15.35
C ARG A 135 -4.66 10.31 -15.02
N ARG A 136 -4.91 9.43 -14.06
CA ARG A 136 -6.26 9.10 -13.59
C ARG A 136 -6.36 8.93 -12.06
N VAL A 137 -5.25 9.07 -11.33
CA VAL A 137 -5.21 8.95 -9.86
C VAL A 137 -4.72 10.27 -9.30
N PHE A 138 -5.59 10.98 -8.56
CA PHE A 138 -5.34 12.36 -8.15
C PHE A 138 -5.46 12.56 -6.63
N GLY A 139 -4.90 11.67 -5.85
CA GLY A 139 -4.95 11.76 -4.41
C GLY A 139 -5.93 10.76 -3.80
N PRO A 140 -6.28 10.91 -2.52
CA PRO A 140 -7.20 10.01 -1.84
C PRO A 140 -8.55 9.96 -2.56
N ARG A 141 -9.12 8.76 -2.70
CA ARG A 141 -10.45 8.68 -3.30
C ARG A 141 -11.53 9.13 -2.30
N PRO A 142 -12.61 9.77 -2.80
CA PRO A 142 -13.75 10.08 -1.96
C PRO A 142 -14.38 8.81 -1.38
N GLU A 143 -14.98 8.93 -0.20
CA GLU A 143 -15.63 7.79 0.46
C GLU A 143 -16.67 7.10 -0.44
N ALA A 144 -17.43 7.88 -1.22
CA ALA A 144 -18.42 7.35 -2.15
C ALA A 144 -17.83 6.44 -3.24
N GLU A 145 -16.51 6.52 -3.48
CA GLU A 145 -15.81 5.71 -4.48
C GLU A 145 -15.08 4.52 -3.87
N HIS A 146 -15.15 4.32 -2.55
CA HIS A 146 -14.52 3.19 -1.90
C HIS A 146 -15.08 1.88 -2.46
N GLY A 147 -14.21 0.94 -2.77
CA GLY A 147 -14.57 -0.34 -3.34
C GLY A 147 -14.79 -0.34 -4.85
N VAL A 148 -14.76 0.81 -5.49
CA VAL A 148 -14.83 0.89 -6.95
C VAL A 148 -13.54 0.35 -7.56
N ASP A 149 -13.68 -0.61 -8.47
CA ASP A 149 -12.53 -1.19 -9.14
C ASP A 149 -11.88 -0.21 -10.12
N PHE A 150 -10.64 -0.44 -10.45
CA PHE A 150 -9.89 0.40 -11.38
C PHE A 150 -9.42 -0.42 -12.60
N PRO A 151 -9.14 0.24 -13.73
CA PRO A 151 -8.82 -0.44 -14.98
C PRO A 151 -7.61 -1.38 -14.88
N LEU A 152 -7.54 -2.36 -15.79
CA LEU A 152 -6.41 -3.27 -15.89
C LEU A 152 -5.12 -2.53 -16.28
N TRP A 153 -5.24 -1.52 -17.15
CA TRP A 153 -4.12 -0.65 -17.57
C TRP A 153 -4.52 0.82 -17.75
#